data_333ae7bd3af097ab1c1fcf88d9336215
#
_entry.id   333ae7bd3af097ab1c1fcf88d9336215
#
_cell.length_a   1.000
_cell.length_b   1.000
_cell.length_c   1.000
_cell.angle_alpha   90.00
_cell.angle_beta   90.00
_cell.angle_gamma   90.00
#
_symmetry.space_group_name_H-M   'P 1'
#
loop_
_entity.id
_entity.type
_entity.pdbx_description
1 polymer ?
#
loop_
_entity_poly.entity_id
_entity_poly.type
_entity_poly.pdbx_seq_one_letter_code
_entity_poly.pdbx_strand_id
1 'polypeptide(L)'
;FAVNILDWVCGEDFKVYSEAPFQDKNGMKALDKTISFLASQIESLESELADLASSEFDRQVKLLTSIKGIGITLATALIVATGGFSYFNNAKQVSRFIGICPTYQQSGTSVHIKGGINRNGDASLRSLLYVASWSALRGNTTCKECYARLKANGKPSKVALIAVANKLVRQAFAVIKSDTPYVDGFVSTHQTK
;
A
#
# COMPACT_ATOMS: atom_id res chain seq x y z
N PHE A 1 3.02 -4.22 -16.56
CA PHE A 1 2.60 -4.03 -15.15
C PHE A 1 1.46 -3.00 -14.99
N ALA A 2 1.36 -1.99 -15.87
CA ALA A 2 0.33 -0.95 -15.84
C ALA A 2 -1.10 -1.49 -16.14
N VAL A 3 -1.23 -2.52 -16.96
CA VAL A 3 -2.52 -3.07 -17.40
C VAL A 3 -3.32 -3.69 -16.25
N ASN A 4 -2.65 -4.29 -15.26
CA ASN A 4 -3.32 -4.95 -14.13
C ASN A 4 -3.85 -3.98 -13.05
N ILE A 5 -3.37 -2.74 -13.03
CA ILE A 5 -3.85 -1.73 -12.06
C ILE A 5 -5.18 -1.14 -12.55
N LEU A 6 -5.32 -0.92 -13.84
CA LEU A 6 -6.56 -0.40 -14.44
C LEU A 6 -7.72 -1.40 -14.32
N ASP A 7 -7.49 -2.68 -14.54
CA ASP A 7 -8.48 -3.75 -14.35
C ASP A 7 -8.98 -3.85 -12.89
N TRP A 8 -8.13 -3.45 -11.93
CA TRP A 8 -8.49 -3.52 -10.52
C TRP A 8 -9.21 -2.26 -10.02
N VAL A 9 -8.88 -1.08 -10.56
CA VAL A 9 -9.46 0.22 -10.17
C VAL A 9 -10.85 0.41 -10.78
N CYS A 10 -11.05 -0.03 -12.02
CA CYS A 10 -12.31 0.19 -12.76
C CYS A 10 -13.31 -0.98 -12.65
N GLY A 11 -12.92 -2.16 -12.12
CA GLY A 11 -13.82 -3.30 -11.93
C GLY A 11 -14.40 -3.86 -13.23
N GLU A 12 -15.56 -4.52 -13.12
CA GLU A 12 -16.26 -5.12 -14.27
C GLU A 12 -16.79 -4.08 -15.27
N ASP A 13 -16.99 -2.83 -14.84
CA ASP A 13 -17.47 -1.75 -15.70
C ASP A 13 -16.49 -1.42 -16.82
N PHE A 14 -15.17 -1.59 -16.61
CA PHE A 14 -14.16 -1.35 -17.64
C PHE A 14 -14.26 -2.36 -18.80
N LYS A 15 -14.64 -3.61 -18.51
CA LYS A 15 -14.86 -4.63 -19.56
C LYS A 15 -15.99 -4.27 -20.49
N VAL A 16 -17.05 -3.68 -19.95
CA VAL A 16 -18.21 -3.24 -20.75
C VAL A 16 -17.79 -2.16 -21.75
N TYR A 17 -16.91 -1.24 -21.37
CA TYR A 17 -16.40 -0.20 -22.28
C TYR A 17 -15.38 -0.75 -23.29
N SER A 18 -14.61 -1.79 -22.95
CA SER A 18 -13.67 -2.42 -23.90
C SER A 18 -14.35 -3.31 -24.93
N GLU A 19 -15.55 -3.82 -24.63
CA GLU A 19 -16.37 -4.64 -25.53
C GLU A 19 -17.37 -3.83 -26.36
N ALA A 20 -17.57 -2.55 -26.03
CA ALA A 20 -18.38 -1.66 -26.87
C ALA A 20 -17.70 -1.48 -28.24
N PRO A 21 -18.40 -1.70 -29.37
CA PRO A 21 -17.80 -1.52 -30.68
C PRO A 21 -17.58 -0.03 -30.96
N PHE A 22 -16.48 0.52 -30.46
CA PHE A 22 -16.02 1.83 -30.81
C PHE A 22 -15.47 1.76 -32.21
N GLN A 23 -16.30 2.05 -33.22
CA GLN A 23 -15.96 1.93 -34.62
C GLN A 23 -15.10 3.09 -35.14
N ASP A 24 -14.87 4.12 -34.33
CA ASP A 24 -14.07 5.28 -34.74
C ASP A 24 -12.58 5.05 -34.41
N LYS A 25 -11.83 4.59 -35.43
CA LYS A 25 -10.37 4.43 -35.34
C LYS A 25 -9.60 5.73 -35.02
N ASN A 26 -10.17 6.89 -35.34
CA ASN A 26 -9.54 8.18 -35.07
C ASN A 26 -9.75 8.57 -33.59
N GLY A 27 -10.92 8.31 -33.05
CA GLY A 27 -11.19 8.47 -31.63
C GLY A 27 -10.31 7.58 -30.76
N MET A 28 -10.15 6.30 -31.13
CA MET A 28 -9.23 5.40 -30.41
C MET A 28 -7.78 5.90 -30.44
N LYS A 29 -7.27 6.31 -31.59
CA LYS A 29 -5.91 6.88 -31.69
C LYS A 29 -5.75 8.16 -30.86
N ALA A 30 -6.78 9.00 -30.77
CA ALA A 30 -6.74 10.19 -29.93
C ALA A 30 -6.70 9.85 -28.45
N LEU A 31 -7.48 8.84 -28.03
CA LEU A 31 -7.47 8.32 -26.65
C LEU A 31 -6.11 7.70 -26.30
N ASP A 32 -5.54 6.87 -27.17
CA ASP A 32 -4.21 6.27 -26.96
C ASP A 32 -3.13 7.34 -26.80
N LYS A 33 -3.16 8.40 -27.62
CA LYS A 33 -2.22 9.52 -27.46
C LYS A 33 -2.40 10.26 -26.14
N THR A 34 -3.64 10.47 -25.72
CA THR A 34 -3.93 11.13 -24.45
C THR A 34 -3.48 10.27 -23.27
N ILE A 35 -3.74 8.96 -23.32
CA ILE A 35 -3.28 8.01 -22.29
C ILE A 35 -1.75 8.00 -22.24
N SER A 36 -1.07 7.90 -23.37
CA SER A 36 0.39 7.90 -23.43
C SER A 36 0.98 9.21 -22.91
N PHE A 37 0.36 10.34 -23.23
CA PHE A 37 0.78 11.66 -22.72
C PHE A 37 0.59 11.74 -21.20
N LEU A 38 -0.56 11.36 -20.69
CA LEU A 38 -0.80 11.36 -19.24
C LEU A 38 0.14 10.40 -18.51
N ALA A 39 0.41 9.22 -19.05
CA ALA A 39 1.36 8.28 -18.49
C ALA A 39 2.77 8.88 -18.39
N SER A 40 3.24 9.58 -19.43
CA SER A 40 4.55 10.26 -19.40
C SER A 40 4.60 11.42 -18.40
N GLN A 41 3.49 12.16 -18.21
CA GLN A 41 3.41 13.22 -17.19
C GLN A 41 3.43 12.65 -15.78
N ILE A 42 2.74 11.53 -15.54
CA ILE A 42 2.78 10.84 -14.25
C ILE A 42 4.19 10.37 -13.94
N GLU A 43 4.88 9.74 -14.90
CA GLU A 43 6.27 9.28 -14.72
C GLU A 43 7.24 10.43 -14.42
N SER A 44 7.09 11.56 -15.11
CA SER A 44 7.88 12.77 -14.86
C SER A 44 7.65 13.31 -13.43
N LEU A 45 6.39 13.43 -13.03
CA LEU A 45 6.03 13.92 -11.68
C LEU A 45 6.48 12.96 -10.58
N GLU A 46 6.38 11.65 -10.80
CA GLU A 46 6.89 10.64 -9.86
C GLU A 46 8.41 10.74 -9.70
N SER A 47 9.14 11.00 -10.78
CA SER A 47 10.59 11.23 -10.74
C SER A 47 10.94 12.50 -9.97
N GLU A 48 10.27 13.61 -10.24
CA GLU A 48 10.49 14.88 -9.52
C GLU A 48 10.18 14.74 -8.01
N LEU A 49 9.09 14.05 -7.65
CA LEU A 49 8.75 13.77 -6.27
C LEU A 49 9.80 12.89 -5.58
N ALA A 50 10.33 11.88 -6.29
CA ALA A 50 11.39 11.04 -5.78
C ALA A 50 12.69 11.83 -5.53
N ASP A 51 13.04 12.73 -6.44
CA ASP A 51 14.23 13.58 -6.31
C ASP A 51 14.09 14.57 -5.13
N LEU A 52 12.95 15.23 -5.00
CA LEU A 52 12.66 16.12 -3.87
C LEU A 52 12.68 15.37 -2.54
N ALA A 53 12.04 14.21 -2.47
CA ALA A 53 12.02 13.39 -1.26
C ALA A 53 13.42 12.87 -0.91
N SER A 54 14.23 12.50 -1.89
CA SER A 54 15.61 12.06 -1.66
C SER A 54 16.54 13.17 -1.20
N SER A 55 16.28 14.43 -1.56
CA SER A 55 17.09 15.57 -1.08
C SER A 55 16.78 15.95 0.37
N GLU A 56 15.52 15.93 0.76
CA GLU A 56 15.07 16.39 2.08
C GLU A 56 14.95 15.25 3.10
N PHE A 57 14.61 14.06 2.65
CA PHE A 57 14.33 12.88 3.46
C PHE A 57 15.17 11.66 3.09
N ASP A 58 16.35 11.85 2.49
CA ASP A 58 17.22 10.77 1.96
C ASP A 58 17.43 9.63 2.98
N ARG A 59 17.69 9.98 4.24
CA ARG A 59 17.84 8.98 5.31
C ARG A 59 16.56 8.16 5.51
N GLN A 60 15.40 8.80 5.56
CA GLN A 60 14.12 8.13 5.78
C GLN A 60 13.73 7.25 4.57
N VAL A 61 14.00 7.73 3.34
CA VAL A 61 13.80 6.94 2.13
C VAL A 61 14.67 5.70 2.15
N LYS A 62 15.96 5.82 2.47
CA LYS A 62 16.90 4.68 2.60
C LYS A 62 16.43 3.69 3.67
N LEU A 63 15.97 4.18 4.80
CA LEU A 63 15.43 3.34 5.87
C LEU A 63 14.19 2.58 5.42
N LEU A 64 13.23 3.23 4.77
CA LEU A 64 12.00 2.58 4.30
C LEU A 64 12.26 1.58 3.18
N THR A 65 13.14 1.91 2.23
CA THR A 65 13.48 1.02 1.11
C THR A 65 14.31 -0.19 1.54
N SER A 66 14.90 -0.19 2.74
CA SER A 66 15.52 -1.38 3.33
C SER A 66 14.50 -2.49 3.60
N ILE A 67 13.21 -2.14 3.74
CA ILE A 67 12.13 -3.10 3.95
C ILE A 67 11.77 -3.77 2.62
N LYS A 68 11.99 -5.08 2.53
CA LYS A 68 11.62 -5.84 1.33
C LYS A 68 10.11 -5.73 1.04
N GLY A 69 9.79 -5.18 -0.12
CA GLY A 69 8.42 -4.88 -0.55
C GLY A 69 8.07 -3.40 -0.57
N ILE A 70 8.87 -2.52 0.06
CA ILE A 70 8.70 -1.07 -0.03
C ILE A 70 9.69 -0.53 -1.06
N GLY A 71 9.15 -0.06 -2.19
CA GLY A 71 9.90 0.67 -3.21
C GLY A 71 9.93 2.17 -2.95
N ILE A 72 10.70 2.91 -3.77
CA ILE A 72 10.87 4.36 -3.62
C ILE A 72 9.54 5.10 -3.67
N THR A 73 8.65 4.77 -4.59
CA THR A 73 7.33 5.39 -4.75
C THR A 73 6.48 5.27 -3.47
N LEU A 74 6.41 4.07 -2.88
CA LEU A 74 5.67 3.89 -1.62
C LEU A 74 6.37 4.57 -0.45
N ALA A 75 7.71 4.53 -0.38
CA ALA A 75 8.48 5.19 0.67
C ALA A 75 8.21 6.70 0.66
N THR A 76 8.31 7.33 -0.52
CA THR A 76 8.04 8.76 -0.72
C THR A 76 6.60 9.11 -0.36
N ALA A 77 5.63 8.34 -0.86
CA ALA A 77 4.21 8.56 -0.56
C ALA A 77 3.91 8.45 0.94
N LEU A 78 4.52 7.50 1.65
CA LEU A 78 4.40 7.38 3.10
C LEU A 78 5.00 8.57 3.83
N ILE A 79 6.20 9.02 3.45
CA ILE A 79 6.88 10.16 4.06
C ILE A 79 6.04 11.42 3.91
N VAL A 80 5.60 11.72 2.69
CA VAL A 80 4.79 12.92 2.39
C VAL A 80 3.48 12.90 3.15
N ALA A 81 2.73 11.79 3.10
CA ALA A 81 1.42 11.71 3.73
C ALA A 81 1.47 11.71 5.27
N THR A 82 2.57 11.25 5.86
CA THR A 82 2.71 11.13 7.33
C THR A 82 3.63 12.18 7.95
N GLY A 83 4.21 13.08 7.14
CA GLY A 83 5.24 14.01 7.61
C GLY A 83 6.43 13.26 8.22
N GLY A 84 6.95 12.23 7.54
CA GLY A 84 8.02 11.38 8.08
C GLY A 84 7.62 10.63 9.36
N PHE A 85 6.35 10.30 9.51
CA PHE A 85 5.76 9.67 10.71
C PHE A 85 5.81 10.53 11.99
N SER A 86 6.10 11.83 11.86
CA SER A 86 6.21 12.74 13.00
C SER A 86 4.89 12.97 13.73
N TYR A 87 3.77 12.93 13.00
CA TYR A 87 2.43 13.16 13.54
C TYR A 87 1.85 11.97 14.33
N PHE A 88 2.57 10.84 14.39
CA PHE A 88 2.05 9.61 14.96
C PHE A 88 2.90 9.07 16.10
N ASN A 89 2.24 8.70 17.20
CA ASN A 89 2.88 8.12 18.37
C ASN A 89 3.02 6.59 18.26
N ASN A 90 2.21 5.95 17.43
CA ASN A 90 2.25 4.50 17.25
C ASN A 90 1.75 4.07 15.86
N ALA A 91 2.18 2.88 15.45
CA ALA A 91 1.83 2.31 14.15
C ALA A 91 0.32 2.06 13.95
N LYS A 92 -0.47 1.92 15.04
CA LYS A 92 -1.93 1.75 14.93
C LYS A 92 -2.59 3.03 14.43
N GLN A 93 -2.09 4.19 14.86
CA GLN A 93 -2.57 5.50 14.36
C GLN A 93 -2.31 5.66 12.87
N VAL A 94 -1.10 5.29 12.40
CA VAL A 94 -0.76 5.30 10.97
C VAL A 94 -1.68 4.38 10.17
N SER A 95 -1.88 3.14 10.63
CA SER A 95 -2.77 2.19 9.97
C SER A 95 -4.23 2.69 9.92
N ARG A 96 -4.67 3.43 10.94
CA ARG A 96 -6.00 4.04 10.98
C ARG A 96 -6.11 5.22 10.04
N PHE A 97 -5.08 6.06 9.97
CA PHE A 97 -4.98 7.19 9.05
C PHE A 97 -5.05 6.74 7.59
N ILE A 98 -4.31 5.68 7.23
CA ILE A 98 -4.34 5.08 5.89
C ILE A 98 -5.68 4.37 5.61
N GLY A 99 -6.38 3.92 6.65
CA GLY A 99 -7.67 3.24 6.54
C GLY A 99 -7.54 1.75 6.20
N ILE A 100 -6.46 1.09 6.62
CA ILE A 100 -6.27 -0.37 6.48
C ILE A 100 -6.62 -1.16 7.75
N CYS A 101 -7.10 -0.48 8.79
CA CYS A 101 -7.61 -1.13 10.00
C CYS A 101 -9.01 -1.69 9.78
N PRO A 102 -9.32 -2.85 10.35
CA PRO A 102 -10.69 -3.35 10.37
C PRO A 102 -11.58 -2.41 11.20
N THR A 103 -12.79 -2.19 10.73
CA THR A 103 -13.82 -1.48 11.49
C THR A 103 -14.55 -2.48 12.38
N TYR A 104 -14.68 -2.13 13.65
CA TYR A 104 -15.53 -2.84 14.60
C TYR A 104 -16.67 -1.91 14.99
N GLN A 105 -17.89 -2.31 14.73
CA GLN A 105 -19.07 -1.65 15.28
C GLN A 105 -19.58 -2.54 16.43
N GLN A 106 -19.41 -2.05 17.64
CA GLN A 106 -19.97 -2.66 18.83
C GLN A 106 -21.00 -1.67 19.40
N SER A 107 -22.25 -2.09 19.47
CA SER A 107 -23.30 -1.34 20.15
C SER A 107 -23.97 -2.26 21.17
N GLY A 108 -23.73 -1.98 22.44
CA GLY A 108 -24.21 -2.82 23.54
C GLY A 108 -23.60 -4.23 23.54
N THR A 109 -24.30 -5.17 24.17
CA THR A 109 -23.88 -6.55 24.31
C THR A 109 -24.30 -7.46 23.15
N SER A 110 -25.18 -7.00 22.25
CA SER A 110 -25.83 -7.84 21.24
C SER A 110 -25.35 -7.59 19.78
N VAL A 111 -24.73 -6.44 19.48
CA VAL A 111 -24.32 -6.13 18.11
C VAL A 111 -22.81 -6.21 17.97
N HIS A 112 -22.32 -7.30 17.37
CA HIS A 112 -20.92 -7.49 16.99
C HIS A 112 -20.80 -7.60 15.47
N ILE A 113 -20.75 -6.45 14.76
CA ILE A 113 -20.55 -6.44 13.31
C ILE A 113 -19.06 -6.34 13.05
N LYS A 114 -18.49 -7.41 12.49
CA LYS A 114 -17.14 -7.39 11.92
C LYS A 114 -17.21 -6.71 10.57
N GLY A 115 -16.88 -5.43 10.51
CA GLY A 115 -16.81 -4.66 9.28
C GLY A 115 -15.56 -4.99 8.45
N GLY A 116 -15.54 -4.51 7.20
CA GLY A 116 -14.35 -4.50 6.35
C GLY A 116 -13.30 -3.50 6.85
N ILE A 117 -12.39 -3.10 5.97
CA ILE A 117 -11.42 -2.03 6.27
C ILE A 117 -12.12 -0.68 6.38
N ASN A 118 -11.59 0.19 7.23
CA ASN A 118 -12.05 1.57 7.31
C ASN A 118 -11.63 2.33 6.04
N ARG A 119 -12.60 2.68 5.18
CA ARG A 119 -12.33 3.38 3.92
C ARG A 119 -12.15 4.91 4.06
N ASN A 120 -12.21 5.46 5.27
CA ASN A 120 -12.09 6.91 5.52
C ASN A 120 -10.66 7.45 5.39
N GLY A 121 -9.67 6.59 5.08
CA GLY A 121 -8.29 6.99 4.88
C GLY A 121 -7.94 7.21 3.39
N ASP A 122 -6.66 7.44 3.14
CA ASP A 122 -6.11 7.69 1.82
C ASP A 122 -6.21 6.44 0.91
N ALA A 123 -7.00 6.55 -0.16
CA ALA A 123 -7.22 5.46 -1.11
C ALA A 123 -5.97 5.16 -1.94
N SER A 124 -5.18 6.17 -2.29
CA SER A 124 -3.95 6.04 -3.07
C SER A 124 -2.90 5.26 -2.29
N LEU A 125 -2.66 5.63 -1.04
CA LEU A 125 -1.75 4.88 -0.15
C LEU A 125 -2.21 3.43 0.07
N ARG A 126 -3.52 3.18 0.19
CA ARG A 126 -4.02 1.81 0.31
C ARG A 126 -3.71 0.98 -0.93
N SER A 127 -3.87 1.55 -2.12
CA SER A 127 -3.57 0.89 -3.38
C SER A 127 -2.08 0.56 -3.49
N LEU A 128 -1.20 1.52 -3.21
CA LEU A 128 0.24 1.32 -3.20
C LEU A 128 0.66 0.25 -2.19
N LEU A 129 0.12 0.27 -0.98
CA LEU A 129 0.40 -0.74 0.04
C LEU A 129 -0.11 -2.13 -0.33
N TYR A 130 -1.23 -2.21 -1.04
CA TYR A 130 -1.74 -3.49 -1.54
C TYR A 130 -0.79 -4.10 -2.57
N VAL A 131 -0.32 -3.31 -3.54
CA VAL A 131 0.67 -3.75 -4.53
C VAL A 131 1.99 -4.14 -3.85
N ALA A 132 2.46 -3.32 -2.91
CA ALA A 132 3.66 -3.58 -2.12
C ALA A 132 3.57 -4.88 -1.30
N SER A 133 2.37 -5.23 -0.83
CA SER A 133 2.14 -6.48 -0.11
C SER A 133 2.44 -7.72 -0.97
N TRP A 134 2.12 -7.69 -2.25
CA TRP A 134 2.49 -8.77 -3.18
C TRP A 134 4.00 -8.87 -3.35
N SER A 135 4.68 -7.73 -3.50
CA SER A 135 6.15 -7.69 -3.59
C SER A 135 6.80 -8.21 -2.31
N ALA A 136 6.27 -7.83 -1.15
CA ALA A 136 6.80 -8.26 0.15
C ALA A 136 6.76 -9.79 0.35
N LEU A 137 5.78 -10.49 -0.23
CA LEU A 137 5.70 -11.95 -0.13
C LEU A 137 6.91 -12.67 -0.76
N ARG A 138 7.66 -12.01 -1.63
CA ARG A 138 8.83 -12.60 -2.29
C ARG A 138 10.10 -12.51 -1.44
N GLY A 139 10.27 -11.44 -0.67
CA GLY A 139 11.53 -11.16 0.00
C GLY A 139 11.46 -10.85 1.50
N ASN A 140 10.26 -10.69 2.08
CA ASN A 140 10.08 -10.37 3.49
C ASN A 140 9.53 -11.59 4.23
N THR A 141 10.38 -12.27 4.97
CA THR A 141 10.06 -13.53 5.66
C THR A 141 8.86 -13.38 6.59
N THR A 142 8.85 -12.32 7.40
CA THR A 142 7.76 -12.10 8.36
C THR A 142 6.41 -11.78 7.69
N CYS A 143 6.43 -11.17 6.51
CA CYS A 143 5.22 -10.94 5.70
C CYS A 143 4.73 -12.24 5.06
N LYS A 144 5.64 -13.05 4.54
CA LYS A 144 5.34 -14.37 3.95
C LYS A 144 4.71 -15.31 4.99
N GLU A 145 5.28 -15.39 6.17
CA GLU A 145 4.74 -16.19 7.29
C GLU A 145 3.35 -15.72 7.72
N CYS A 146 3.18 -14.39 7.84
CA CYS A 146 1.87 -13.81 8.18
C CYS A 146 0.80 -14.18 7.15
N TYR A 147 1.13 -14.09 5.87
CA TYR A 147 0.22 -14.48 4.78
C TYR A 147 -0.10 -15.97 4.83
N ALA A 148 0.91 -16.84 4.92
CA ALA A 148 0.75 -18.30 4.96
C ALA A 148 -0.13 -18.73 6.13
N ARG A 149 0.11 -18.19 7.33
CA ARG A 149 -0.70 -18.45 8.52
C ARG A 149 -2.17 -18.06 8.34
N LEU A 150 -2.44 -16.90 7.74
CA LEU A 150 -3.81 -16.45 7.50
C LEU A 150 -4.51 -17.31 6.44
N LYS A 151 -3.79 -17.74 5.42
CA LYS A 151 -4.32 -18.66 4.40
C LYS A 151 -4.62 -20.04 4.99
N ALA A 152 -3.73 -20.58 5.82
CA ALA A 152 -3.97 -21.85 6.55
C ALA A 152 -5.22 -21.76 7.44
N ASN A 153 -5.50 -20.59 8.02
CA ASN A 153 -6.71 -20.32 8.80
C ASN A 153 -7.96 -20.01 7.94
N GLY A 154 -7.94 -20.33 6.64
CA GLY A 154 -9.08 -20.18 5.74
C GLY A 154 -9.42 -18.74 5.35
N LYS A 155 -8.55 -17.76 5.61
CA LYS A 155 -8.84 -16.36 5.24
C LYS A 155 -8.71 -16.15 3.72
N PRO A 156 -9.63 -15.37 3.10
CA PRO A 156 -9.51 -14.97 1.70
C PRO A 156 -8.18 -14.26 1.41
N SER A 157 -7.63 -14.46 0.21
CA SER A 157 -6.32 -13.88 -0.18
C SER A 157 -6.28 -12.35 -0.04
N LYS A 158 -7.34 -11.64 -0.43
CA LYS A 158 -7.44 -10.18 -0.26
C LYS A 158 -7.34 -9.76 1.21
N VAL A 159 -7.99 -10.47 2.11
CA VAL A 159 -7.92 -10.21 3.56
C VAL A 159 -6.51 -10.45 4.10
N ALA A 160 -5.87 -11.54 3.69
CA ALA A 160 -4.50 -11.86 4.08
C ALA A 160 -3.51 -10.79 3.57
N LEU A 161 -3.67 -10.29 2.34
CA LEU A 161 -2.84 -9.21 1.78
C LEU A 161 -3.01 -7.89 2.52
N ILE A 162 -4.23 -7.51 2.91
CA ILE A 162 -4.44 -6.30 3.73
C ILE A 162 -3.77 -6.44 5.11
N ALA A 163 -3.75 -7.63 5.68
CA ALA A 163 -3.01 -7.88 6.93
C ALA A 163 -1.49 -7.75 6.72
N VAL A 164 -0.96 -8.19 5.57
CA VAL A 164 0.43 -7.96 5.18
C VAL A 164 0.71 -6.47 4.99
N ALA A 165 -0.17 -5.71 4.33
CA ALA A 165 -0.07 -4.26 4.22
C ALA A 165 0.03 -3.58 5.60
N ASN A 166 -0.82 -4.00 6.55
CA ASN A 166 -0.75 -3.50 7.93
C ASN A 166 0.59 -3.85 8.60
N LYS A 167 1.13 -5.04 8.32
CA LYS A 167 2.44 -5.44 8.83
C LYS A 167 3.56 -4.58 8.24
N LEU A 168 3.53 -4.28 6.94
CA LEU A 168 4.48 -3.36 6.29
C LEU A 168 4.45 -1.96 6.93
N VAL A 169 3.28 -1.41 7.18
CA VAL A 169 3.15 -0.11 7.87
C VAL A 169 3.77 -0.14 9.27
N ARG A 170 3.59 -1.24 10.01
CA ARG A 170 4.22 -1.41 11.33
C ARG A 170 5.74 -1.50 11.24
N GLN A 171 6.26 -2.21 10.23
CA GLN A 171 7.70 -2.28 9.97
C GLN A 171 8.26 -0.90 9.59
N ALA A 172 7.58 -0.17 8.70
CA ALA A 172 7.94 1.17 8.30
C ALA A 172 8.01 2.13 9.50
N PHE A 173 6.97 2.12 10.33
CA PHE A 173 6.94 2.93 11.55
C PHE A 173 8.08 2.58 12.51
N ALA A 174 8.35 1.29 12.74
CA ALA A 174 9.40 0.84 13.63
C ALA A 174 10.79 1.27 13.13
N VAL A 175 11.07 1.08 11.84
CA VAL A 175 12.34 1.45 11.20
C VAL A 175 12.60 2.95 11.30
N ILE A 176 11.59 3.79 11.05
CA ILE A 176 11.73 5.24 11.18
C ILE A 176 11.91 5.68 12.65
N LYS A 177 11.16 5.08 13.57
CA LYS A 177 11.29 5.46 15.01
C LYS A 177 12.57 4.95 15.66
N SER A 178 13.11 3.82 15.22
CA SER A 178 14.40 3.30 15.73
C SER A 178 15.60 3.88 14.99
N ASP A 179 15.37 4.55 13.85
CA ASP A 179 16.41 5.09 12.96
C ASP A 179 17.45 4.03 12.52
N THR A 180 17.01 2.78 12.40
CA THR A 180 17.83 1.63 12.03
C THR A 180 17.23 0.90 10.81
N PRO A 181 18.08 0.44 9.86
CA PRO A 181 17.59 -0.32 8.71
C PRO A 181 16.86 -1.59 9.12
N TYR A 182 15.94 -2.02 8.28
CA TYR A 182 15.18 -3.24 8.49
C TYR A 182 16.08 -4.48 8.41
N VAL A 183 15.98 -5.33 9.43
CA VAL A 183 16.63 -6.65 9.46
C VAL A 183 15.53 -7.70 9.35
N ASP A 184 15.59 -8.54 8.30
CA ASP A 184 14.60 -9.60 8.11
C ASP A 184 14.77 -10.70 9.18
N GLY A 185 13.63 -11.21 9.67
CA GLY A 185 13.65 -12.22 10.74
C GLY A 185 13.96 -11.68 12.15
N PHE A 186 14.05 -10.34 12.33
CA PHE A 186 14.25 -9.78 13.67
C PHE A 186 13.04 -10.08 14.57
N VAL A 187 13.28 -10.84 15.63
CA VAL A 187 12.30 -11.11 16.68
C VAL A 187 12.56 -10.16 17.83
N SER A 188 11.63 -9.24 18.07
CA SER A 188 11.72 -8.35 19.24
C SER A 188 11.60 -9.17 20.52
N THR A 189 12.61 -9.09 21.39
CA THR A 189 12.63 -9.73 22.70
C THR A 189 11.62 -9.17 23.71
N HIS A 190 10.83 -8.17 23.33
CA HIS A 190 9.83 -7.54 24.20
C HIS A 190 8.44 -8.23 24.19
N GLN A 191 8.31 -9.47 23.73
CA GLN A 191 7.04 -10.23 23.81
C GLN A 191 7.07 -11.32 24.92
N THR A 192 7.65 -11.00 26.05
CA THR A 192 7.46 -11.82 27.27
C THR A 192 7.12 -10.91 28.44
N LYS A 193 5.86 -10.49 28.49
CA LYS A 193 5.12 -10.26 29.76
C LYS A 193 3.64 -10.23 29.47
#